data_76b86d5194b8580e8ae9eb1f26156733
#
_entry.id   76b86d5194b8580e8ae9eb1f26156733
#
_cell.length_a   1.000
_cell.length_b   1.000
_cell.length_c   1.000
_cell.angle_alpha   90.00
_cell.angle_beta   90.00
_cell.angle_gamma   90.00
#
_symmetry.space_group_name_H-M   'P 1'
#
loop_
_entity.id
_entity.type
_entity.pdbx_description
1 polymer ?
#
loop_
_entity_poly.entity_id
_entity_poly.type
_entity_poly.pdbx_seq_one_letter_code
_entity_poly.pdbx_strand_id
1 'polypeptide(L)'
;FFLLLLFWIIFAISAGPDFDPNADPDITREAMRAMLLSSYGAVFYFASAAGVLALSFMAVRLLLFGAASVQTGETMVFRTWAWTKGHALRLGLAALVTHVAPFAVAAGIFTSAAPRLAAVNGGMFLGGALVVLLLAPFILAGHGLAVSVLPRLMPDPDYASEIASVE
;
A
#
# COMPACT_ATOMS: atom_id res chain seq x y z
N PHE A 1 0.56 -9.11 -3.24
CA PHE A 1 0.49 -10.55 -3.01
C PHE A 1 -0.81 -10.95 -2.29
N PHE A 2 -1.14 -10.35 -1.13
CA PHE A 2 -2.35 -10.66 -0.36
C PHE A 2 -3.64 -10.59 -1.18
N LEU A 3 -3.90 -9.49 -1.91
CA LEU A 3 -5.10 -9.32 -2.72
C LEU A 3 -5.20 -10.34 -3.86
N LEU A 4 -4.06 -10.70 -4.46
CA LEU A 4 -4.00 -11.70 -5.51
C LEU A 4 -4.30 -13.10 -4.97
N LEU A 5 -3.73 -13.45 -3.82
CA LEU A 5 -4.01 -14.71 -3.14
C LEU A 5 -5.48 -14.80 -2.72
N LEU A 6 -6.02 -13.74 -2.11
CA LEU A 6 -7.43 -13.65 -1.73
C LEU A 6 -8.36 -13.81 -2.94
N PHE A 7 -8.04 -13.14 -4.05
CA PHE A 7 -8.79 -13.27 -5.29
C PHE A 7 -8.83 -14.73 -5.77
N TRP A 8 -7.68 -15.39 -5.85
CA TRP A 8 -7.60 -16.78 -6.32
C TRP A 8 -8.29 -17.76 -5.38
N ILE A 9 -8.23 -17.58 -4.08
CA ILE A 9 -8.94 -18.41 -3.10
C ILE A 9 -10.46 -18.27 -3.31
N ILE A 10 -10.98 -17.05 -3.38
CA ILE A 10 -12.41 -16.81 -3.55
C ILE A 10 -12.88 -17.28 -4.93
N PHE A 11 -12.05 -17.07 -5.97
CA PHE A 11 -12.35 -17.56 -7.30
C PHE A 11 -12.43 -19.10 -7.35
N ALA A 12 -11.45 -19.80 -6.77
CA ALA A 12 -11.48 -21.26 -6.71
C ALA A 12 -12.72 -21.82 -5.98
N ILE A 13 -13.13 -21.15 -4.89
CA ILE A 13 -14.34 -21.53 -4.14
C ILE A 13 -15.60 -21.29 -4.99
N SER A 14 -15.68 -20.16 -5.70
CA SER A 14 -16.85 -19.79 -6.50
C SER A 14 -17.00 -20.58 -7.79
N ALA A 15 -15.88 -20.94 -8.42
CA ALA A 15 -15.85 -21.69 -9.67
C ALA A 15 -16.18 -23.19 -9.47
N GLY A 16 -15.96 -23.70 -8.24
CA GLY A 16 -16.25 -25.08 -7.89
C GLY A 16 -15.19 -26.09 -8.37
N PRO A 17 -15.38 -27.37 -8.01
CA PRO A 17 -14.40 -28.43 -8.30
C PRO A 17 -14.26 -28.78 -9.77
N ASP A 18 -15.28 -28.48 -10.60
CA ASP A 18 -15.29 -28.81 -12.01
C ASP A 18 -14.64 -27.78 -12.92
N PHE A 19 -14.11 -26.69 -12.32
CA PHE A 19 -13.42 -25.64 -13.07
C PHE A 19 -12.04 -26.10 -13.54
N ASP A 20 -11.84 -26.14 -14.86
CA ASP A 20 -10.53 -26.40 -15.45
C ASP A 20 -9.74 -25.10 -15.62
N PRO A 21 -8.61 -24.91 -14.88
CA PRO A 21 -7.78 -23.72 -15.02
C PRO A 21 -7.07 -23.60 -16.38
N ASN A 22 -7.04 -24.67 -17.18
CA ASN A 22 -6.49 -24.70 -18.53
C ASN A 22 -7.58 -24.53 -19.61
N ALA A 23 -8.82 -24.26 -19.20
CA ALA A 23 -9.90 -23.96 -20.13
C ALA A 23 -9.57 -22.71 -20.98
N ASP A 24 -10.36 -22.54 -22.05
CA ASP A 24 -10.28 -21.37 -22.90
C ASP A 24 -10.23 -20.06 -22.05
N PRO A 25 -9.28 -19.15 -22.34
CA PRO A 25 -9.17 -17.88 -21.64
C PRO A 25 -10.46 -17.06 -21.57
N ASP A 26 -11.35 -17.18 -22.54
CA ASP A 26 -12.63 -16.49 -22.57
C ASP A 26 -13.62 -17.09 -21.56
N ILE A 27 -13.63 -18.42 -21.38
CA ILE A 27 -14.41 -19.11 -20.35
C ILE A 27 -13.92 -18.68 -18.95
N THR A 28 -12.60 -18.64 -18.76
CA THR A 28 -12.00 -18.21 -17.49
C THR A 28 -12.35 -16.76 -17.18
N ARG A 29 -12.30 -15.88 -18.17
CA ARG A 29 -12.66 -14.45 -18.01
C ARG A 29 -14.12 -14.26 -17.62
N GLU A 30 -15.03 -15.00 -18.25
CA GLU A 30 -16.46 -14.94 -17.94
C GLU A 30 -16.74 -15.48 -16.53
N ALA A 31 -16.11 -16.58 -16.11
CA ALA A 31 -16.20 -17.11 -14.75
C ALA A 31 -15.70 -16.09 -13.70
N MET A 32 -14.58 -15.41 -13.96
CA MET A 32 -14.06 -14.35 -13.10
C MET A 32 -15.05 -13.18 -12.99
N ARG A 33 -15.63 -12.76 -14.11
CA ARG A 33 -16.63 -11.70 -14.14
C ARG A 33 -17.88 -12.08 -13.37
N ALA A 34 -18.39 -13.30 -13.58
CA ALA A 34 -19.53 -13.83 -12.86
C ALA A 34 -19.28 -13.88 -11.34
N MET A 35 -18.09 -14.33 -10.93
CA MET A 35 -17.67 -14.31 -9.51
C MET A 35 -17.71 -12.90 -8.95
N LEU A 36 -17.10 -11.91 -9.62
CA LEU A 36 -17.03 -10.53 -9.14
C LEU A 36 -18.41 -9.87 -9.01
N LEU A 37 -19.41 -10.28 -9.80
CA LEU A 37 -20.79 -9.81 -9.75
C LEU A 37 -21.69 -10.59 -8.78
N SER A 38 -21.17 -11.65 -8.17
CA SER A 38 -21.89 -12.52 -7.23
C SER A 38 -21.69 -12.09 -5.77
N SER A 39 -22.32 -12.84 -4.84
CA SER A 39 -22.06 -12.70 -3.40
C SER A 39 -20.58 -12.94 -3.02
N TYR A 40 -19.89 -13.81 -3.74
CA TYR A 40 -18.44 -14.03 -3.56
C TYR A 40 -17.64 -12.79 -3.92
N GLY A 41 -18.04 -12.03 -4.95
CA GLY A 41 -17.45 -10.74 -5.27
C GLY A 41 -17.65 -9.71 -4.15
N ALA A 42 -18.83 -9.68 -3.54
CA ALA A 42 -19.06 -8.80 -2.38
C ALA A 42 -18.12 -9.14 -1.21
N VAL A 43 -17.91 -10.43 -0.90
CA VAL A 43 -16.94 -10.88 0.11
C VAL A 43 -15.53 -10.46 -0.27
N PHE A 44 -15.13 -10.63 -1.54
CA PHE A 44 -13.83 -10.20 -2.04
C PHE A 44 -13.61 -8.70 -1.87
N TYR A 45 -14.57 -7.87 -2.28
CA TYR A 45 -14.46 -6.41 -2.16
C TYR A 45 -14.38 -5.96 -0.70
N PHE A 46 -15.23 -6.53 0.17
CA PHE A 46 -15.20 -6.19 1.59
C PHE A 46 -13.89 -6.60 2.26
N ALA A 47 -13.43 -7.84 2.05
CA ALA A 47 -12.17 -8.32 2.61
C ALA A 47 -10.95 -7.56 2.04
N SER A 48 -10.99 -7.18 0.75
CA SER A 48 -9.97 -6.35 0.13
C SER A 48 -9.92 -4.95 0.74
N ALA A 49 -11.08 -4.32 0.92
CA ALA A 49 -11.17 -3.01 1.54
C ALA A 49 -10.66 -3.04 2.99
N ALA A 50 -11.08 -4.03 3.77
CA ALA A 50 -10.62 -4.21 5.16
C ALA A 50 -9.10 -4.45 5.21
N GLY A 51 -8.57 -5.30 4.34
CA GLY A 51 -7.12 -5.58 4.24
C GLY A 51 -6.31 -4.33 3.86
N VAL A 52 -6.78 -3.58 2.86
CA VAL A 52 -6.13 -2.32 2.45
C VAL A 52 -6.16 -1.29 3.58
N LEU A 53 -7.30 -1.15 4.27
CA LEU A 53 -7.41 -0.24 5.43
C LEU A 53 -6.47 -0.65 6.57
N ALA A 54 -6.39 -1.95 6.90
CA ALA A 54 -5.49 -2.45 7.93
C ALA A 54 -4.01 -2.20 7.56
N LEU A 55 -3.61 -2.53 6.33
CA LEU A 55 -2.25 -2.29 5.84
C LEU A 55 -1.91 -0.80 5.80
N SER A 56 -2.85 0.05 5.37
CA SER A 56 -2.67 1.51 5.35
C SER A 56 -2.52 2.06 6.77
N PHE A 57 -3.32 1.57 7.72
CA PHE A 57 -3.19 1.95 9.13
C PHE A 57 -1.82 1.55 9.69
N MET A 58 -1.36 0.32 9.42
CA MET A 58 -0.03 -0.15 9.81
C MET A 58 1.08 0.69 9.16
N ALA A 59 0.97 0.95 7.86
CA ALA A 59 1.96 1.77 7.14
C ALA A 59 2.07 3.18 7.72
N VAL A 60 0.95 3.83 8.04
CA VAL A 60 0.92 5.15 8.69
C VAL A 60 1.59 5.11 10.08
N ARG A 61 1.33 4.05 10.85
CA ARG A 61 1.93 3.86 12.18
C ARG A 61 3.44 3.64 12.11
N LEU A 62 3.90 2.98 11.06
CA LEU A 62 5.32 2.70 10.84
C LEU A 62 6.04 3.77 10.00
N LEU A 63 5.33 4.80 9.54
CA LEU A 63 5.90 5.84 8.68
C LEU A 63 7.16 6.48 9.30
N LEU A 64 7.16 6.70 10.61
CA LEU A 64 8.27 7.32 11.33
C LEU A 64 9.39 6.35 11.70
N PHE A 65 9.16 5.04 11.56
CA PHE A 65 10.11 4.01 12.03
C PHE A 65 11.51 4.19 11.44
N GLY A 66 11.61 4.31 10.11
CA GLY A 66 12.90 4.46 9.44
C GLY A 66 13.65 5.72 9.87
N ALA A 67 12.96 6.87 9.87
CA ALA A 67 13.54 8.14 10.28
C ALA A 67 13.97 8.14 11.75
N ALA A 68 13.14 7.61 12.65
CA ALA A 68 13.44 7.49 14.07
C ALA A 68 14.64 6.58 14.33
N SER A 69 14.70 5.42 13.68
CA SER A 69 15.82 4.46 13.86
C SER A 69 17.15 5.04 13.35
N VAL A 70 17.14 5.82 12.28
CA VAL A 70 18.35 6.50 11.78
C VAL A 70 18.78 7.59 12.75
N GLN A 71 17.84 8.39 13.29
CA GLN A 71 18.16 9.50 14.19
C GLN A 71 18.69 9.03 15.55
N THR A 72 18.15 7.93 16.08
CA THR A 72 18.52 7.43 17.43
C THR A 72 19.62 6.38 17.40
N GLY A 73 19.93 5.80 16.23
CA GLY A 73 20.83 4.64 16.10
C GLY A 73 20.26 3.32 16.65
N GLU A 74 18.99 3.31 17.06
CA GLU A 74 18.30 2.15 17.65
C GLU A 74 17.07 1.76 16.85
N THR A 75 16.66 0.48 16.93
CA THR A 75 15.43 0.01 16.26
C THR A 75 14.19 0.43 17.03
N MET A 76 13.46 1.43 16.50
CA MET A 76 12.38 2.15 17.20
C MET A 76 10.95 1.73 16.79
N VAL A 77 10.72 0.48 16.32
CA VAL A 77 9.43 0.03 15.75
C VAL A 77 8.22 0.34 16.64
N PHE A 78 8.26 -0.12 17.89
CA PHE A 78 7.10 0.00 18.79
C PHE A 78 6.99 1.39 19.44
N ARG A 79 8.09 2.10 19.63
CA ARG A 79 8.07 3.48 20.18
C ARG A 79 7.40 4.44 19.20
N THR A 80 7.67 4.34 17.90
CA THR A 80 7.01 5.18 16.88
C THR A 80 5.50 4.93 16.82
N TRP A 81 5.05 3.74 17.18
CA TRP A 81 3.62 3.44 17.30
C TRP A 81 2.93 4.31 18.36
N ALA A 82 3.54 4.46 19.52
CA ALA A 82 3.02 5.32 20.59
C ALA A 82 3.00 6.81 20.17
N TRP A 83 4.06 7.30 19.53
CA TRP A 83 4.17 8.70 19.08
C TRP A 83 3.14 9.09 18.02
N THR A 84 2.73 8.16 17.18
CA THR A 84 1.69 8.41 16.17
C THR A 84 0.27 8.30 16.71
N LYS A 85 0.09 7.94 18.01
CA LYS A 85 -1.23 7.88 18.66
C LYS A 85 -1.87 9.28 18.70
N GLY A 86 -3.13 9.37 18.25
CA GLY A 86 -3.84 10.66 18.13
C GLY A 86 -3.57 11.44 16.83
N HIS A 87 -2.50 11.14 16.10
CA HIS A 87 -2.13 11.81 14.85
C HIS A 87 -2.35 10.94 13.61
N ALA A 88 -2.82 9.71 13.76
CA ALA A 88 -2.93 8.72 12.69
C ALA A 88 -3.77 9.21 11.49
N LEU A 89 -4.87 9.95 11.72
CA LEU A 89 -5.69 10.47 10.63
C LEU A 89 -4.95 11.55 9.82
N ARG A 90 -4.28 12.49 10.48
CA ARG A 90 -3.51 13.56 9.82
C ARG A 90 -2.33 12.99 9.03
N LEU A 91 -1.60 12.06 9.62
CA LEU A 91 -0.51 11.34 8.95
C LEU A 91 -1.04 10.50 7.78
N GLY A 92 -2.19 9.85 7.94
CA GLY A 92 -2.85 9.08 6.90
C GLY A 92 -3.25 9.94 5.70
N LEU A 93 -3.84 11.12 5.94
CA LEU A 93 -4.17 12.07 4.87
C LEU A 93 -2.92 12.58 4.15
N ALA A 94 -1.87 12.92 4.89
CA ALA A 94 -0.60 13.32 4.29
C ALA A 94 0.03 12.18 3.46
N ALA A 95 0.03 10.95 3.98
CA ALA A 95 0.51 9.77 3.26
C ALA A 95 -0.34 9.45 2.01
N LEU A 96 -1.66 9.67 2.06
CA LEU A 96 -2.54 9.51 0.92
C LEU A 96 -2.16 10.46 -0.22
N VAL A 97 -1.88 11.72 0.09
CA VAL A 97 -1.46 12.73 -0.91
C VAL A 97 -0.07 12.43 -1.45
N THR A 98 0.87 12.01 -0.60
CA THR A 98 2.26 11.80 -1.01
C THR A 98 2.52 10.44 -1.66
N HIS A 99 1.69 9.42 -1.42
CA HIS A 99 1.91 8.06 -1.91
C HIS A 99 0.75 7.55 -2.78
N VAL A 100 -0.49 7.59 -2.26
CA VAL A 100 -1.63 6.94 -2.92
C VAL A 100 -2.08 7.71 -4.15
N ALA A 101 -2.23 9.03 -4.04
CA ALA A 101 -2.69 9.86 -5.17
C ALA A 101 -1.70 9.83 -6.36
N PRO A 102 -0.39 10.00 -6.17
CA PRO A 102 0.58 9.86 -7.26
C PRO A 102 0.59 8.47 -7.88
N PHE A 103 0.50 7.43 -7.05
CA PHE A 103 0.43 6.07 -7.56
C PHE A 103 -0.82 5.82 -8.40
N ALA A 104 -1.99 6.30 -7.97
CA ALA A 104 -3.23 6.17 -8.72
C ALA A 104 -3.15 6.91 -10.06
N VAL A 105 -2.56 8.11 -10.09
CA VAL A 105 -2.33 8.87 -11.33
C VAL A 105 -1.37 8.13 -12.26
N ALA A 106 -0.23 7.65 -11.75
CA ALA A 106 0.75 6.90 -12.53
C ALA A 106 0.16 5.60 -13.09
N ALA A 107 -0.61 4.86 -12.28
CA ALA A 107 -1.30 3.65 -12.71
C ALA A 107 -2.35 3.94 -13.80
N GLY A 108 -3.13 5.02 -13.67
CA GLY A 108 -4.09 5.48 -14.68
C GLY A 108 -3.43 5.83 -16.01
N ILE A 109 -2.31 6.57 -15.96
CA ILE A 109 -1.52 6.90 -17.16
C ILE A 109 -0.97 5.63 -17.81
N PHE A 110 -0.37 4.75 -17.00
CA PHE A 110 0.22 3.50 -17.51
C PHE A 110 -0.84 2.60 -18.15
N THR A 111 -1.98 2.37 -17.50
CA THR A 111 -3.04 1.52 -18.03
C THR A 111 -3.64 2.07 -19.32
N SER A 112 -3.77 3.39 -19.46
CA SER A 112 -4.26 4.03 -20.69
C SER A 112 -3.23 3.94 -21.84
N ALA A 113 -1.93 3.94 -21.52
CA ALA A 113 -0.84 3.84 -22.48
C ALA A 113 -0.46 2.39 -22.84
N ALA A 114 -0.80 1.42 -21.97
CA ALA A 114 -0.37 0.03 -22.09
C ALA A 114 -0.65 -0.61 -23.47
N PRO A 115 -1.82 -0.43 -24.12
CA PRO A 115 -2.06 -1.01 -25.45
C PRO A 115 -1.10 -0.50 -26.52
N ARG A 116 -0.72 0.78 -26.44
CA ARG A 116 0.26 1.38 -27.37
C ARG A 116 1.69 0.93 -27.08
N LEU A 117 2.04 0.83 -25.82
CA LEU A 117 3.34 0.34 -25.38
C LEU A 117 3.55 -1.13 -25.76
N ALA A 118 2.52 -1.96 -25.65
CA ALA A 118 2.58 -3.37 -26.02
C ALA A 118 2.86 -3.58 -27.53
N ALA A 119 2.49 -2.63 -28.38
CA ALA A 119 2.74 -2.70 -29.83
C ALA A 119 4.19 -2.39 -30.23
N VAL A 120 5.02 -1.93 -29.30
CA VAL A 120 6.42 -1.54 -29.56
C VAL A 120 7.37 -2.50 -28.83
N ASN A 121 8.41 -3.00 -29.52
CA ASN A 121 9.43 -3.83 -28.88
C ASN A 121 10.08 -3.10 -27.70
N GLY A 122 10.05 -3.70 -26.54
CA GLY A 122 10.55 -3.10 -25.30
C GLY A 122 9.66 -1.97 -24.72
N GLY A 123 8.53 -1.64 -25.35
CA GLY A 123 7.66 -0.54 -24.92
C GLY A 123 7.10 -0.73 -23.50
N MET A 124 6.77 -1.95 -23.12
CA MET A 124 6.32 -2.23 -21.74
C MET A 124 7.42 -2.00 -20.70
N PHE A 125 8.67 -2.32 -21.02
CA PHE A 125 9.81 -2.03 -20.16
C PHE A 125 10.04 -0.51 -20.02
N LEU A 126 10.02 0.22 -21.11
CA LEU A 126 10.14 1.68 -21.10
C LEU A 126 8.98 2.33 -20.31
N GLY A 127 7.76 1.82 -20.49
CA GLY A 127 6.60 2.28 -19.74
C GLY A 127 6.76 2.06 -18.23
N GLY A 128 7.25 0.91 -17.81
CA GLY A 128 7.57 0.62 -16.41
C GLY A 128 8.65 1.55 -15.86
N ALA A 129 9.72 1.79 -16.60
CA ALA A 129 10.80 2.71 -16.22
C ALA A 129 10.27 4.15 -16.06
N LEU A 130 9.42 4.63 -16.96
CA LEU A 130 8.79 5.94 -16.87
C LEU A 130 7.89 6.08 -15.64
N VAL A 131 7.12 5.03 -15.29
CA VAL A 131 6.31 5.02 -14.06
C VAL A 131 7.20 5.15 -12.83
N VAL A 132 8.30 4.41 -12.75
CA VAL A 132 9.25 4.51 -11.61
C VAL A 132 9.83 5.92 -11.52
N LEU A 133 10.26 6.52 -12.63
CA LEU A 133 10.77 7.89 -12.66
C LEU A 133 9.71 8.91 -12.24
N LEU A 134 8.46 8.73 -12.66
CA LEU A 134 7.35 9.60 -12.28
C LEU A 134 7.05 9.52 -10.79
N LEU A 135 7.21 8.34 -10.17
CA LEU A 135 6.96 8.13 -8.74
C LEU A 135 8.12 8.56 -7.84
N ALA A 136 9.35 8.64 -8.37
CA ALA A 136 10.54 8.96 -7.58
C ALA A 136 10.42 10.24 -6.72
N PRO A 137 9.96 11.40 -7.24
CA PRO A 137 9.82 12.62 -6.43
C PRO A 137 8.80 12.46 -5.30
N PHE A 138 7.76 11.64 -5.46
CA PHE A 138 6.75 11.40 -4.43
C PHE A 138 7.25 10.44 -3.35
N ILE A 139 8.09 9.46 -3.70
CA ILE A 139 8.79 8.61 -2.74
C ILE A 139 9.70 9.48 -1.86
N LEU A 140 10.46 10.40 -2.47
CA LEU A 140 11.31 11.35 -1.74
C LEU A 140 10.49 12.30 -0.86
N ALA A 141 9.34 12.78 -1.34
CA ALA A 141 8.43 13.61 -0.55
C ALA A 141 7.87 12.83 0.65
N GLY A 142 7.57 11.54 0.51
CA GLY A 142 7.14 10.68 1.60
C GLY A 142 8.19 10.50 2.68
N HIS A 143 9.46 10.30 2.29
CA HIS A 143 10.58 10.30 3.24
C HIS A 143 10.77 11.66 3.90
N GLY A 144 10.68 12.75 3.13
CA GLY A 144 10.73 14.12 3.65
C GLY A 144 9.62 14.40 4.66
N LEU A 145 8.41 13.89 4.42
CA LEU A 145 7.31 13.97 5.38
C LEU A 145 7.68 13.29 6.70
N ALA A 146 8.20 12.06 6.67
CA ALA A 146 8.59 11.33 7.87
C ALA A 146 9.65 12.10 8.68
N VAL A 147 10.69 12.61 8.02
CA VAL A 147 11.76 13.37 8.66
C VAL A 147 11.26 14.70 9.23
N SER A 148 10.37 15.41 8.54
CA SER A 148 9.84 16.71 8.99
C SER A 148 8.84 16.60 10.16
N VAL A 149 8.13 15.50 10.25
CA VAL A 149 7.13 15.25 11.29
C VAL A 149 7.75 14.65 12.56
N LEU A 150 8.84 13.89 12.42
CA LEU A 150 9.48 13.19 13.53
C LEU A 150 9.82 14.10 14.72
N PRO A 151 10.47 15.28 14.55
CA PRO A 151 10.81 16.15 15.69
C PRO A 151 9.60 16.72 16.43
N ARG A 152 8.42 16.70 15.78
CA ARG A 152 7.17 17.19 16.38
C ARG A 152 6.41 16.15 17.17
N LEU A 153 6.69 14.87 16.93
CA LEU A 153 6.00 13.75 17.55
C LEU A 153 6.90 12.95 18.50
N MET A 154 8.21 13.09 18.36
CA MET A 154 9.19 12.48 19.24
C MET A 154 9.15 13.19 20.59
N PRO A 155 8.94 12.49 21.71
CA PRO A 155 9.03 13.09 23.03
C PRO A 155 10.43 13.68 23.26
N ASP A 156 10.48 14.78 24.01
CA ASP A 156 11.74 15.37 24.43
C ASP A 156 12.54 14.31 25.22
N PRO A 157 13.83 14.08 24.93
CA PRO A 157 14.66 13.14 25.67
C PRO A 157 14.68 13.43 27.19
N ASP A 158 14.60 14.69 27.58
CA ASP A 158 14.57 15.09 28.97
C ASP A 158 13.29 14.64 29.68
N TYR A 159 12.14 14.68 28.99
CA TYR A 159 10.87 14.19 29.53
C TYR A 159 10.85 12.66 29.71
N ALA A 160 11.52 11.93 28.84
CA ALA A 160 11.65 10.47 28.96
C ALA A 160 12.52 10.05 30.16
N SER A 161 13.54 10.83 30.50
CA SER A 161 14.39 10.59 31.65
C SER A 161 13.70 10.90 32.99
N GLU A 162 12.82 11.90 33.01
CA GLU A 162 12.02 12.27 34.18
C GLU A 162 11.02 11.19 34.56
N ILE A 163 10.34 10.57 33.58
CA ILE A 163 9.42 9.45 33.85
C ILE A 163 10.18 8.22 34.36
N ALA A 164 11.33 7.91 33.79
CA ALA A 164 12.13 6.76 34.23
C ALA A 164 12.74 6.93 35.65
N SER A 165 12.80 8.15 36.15
CA SER A 165 13.29 8.42 37.51
C SER A 165 12.22 8.30 38.61
N VAL A 166 10.94 8.14 38.24
CA VAL A 166 9.79 8.06 39.14
C VAL A 166 9.30 6.61 39.36
N GLU A 167 9.77 5.67 38.52
CA GLU A 167 9.53 4.22 38.67
C GLU A 167 10.68 3.55 39.45
#